data_27a0a2a012666de341b82bfd70483731
#
_entry.id   27a0a2a012666de341b82bfd70483731
#
_cell.length_a   1.000
_cell.length_b   1.000
_cell.length_c   1.000
_cell.angle_alpha   90.00
_cell.angle_beta   90.00
_cell.angle_gamma   90.00
#
_symmetry.space_group_name_H-M   'P 1'
#
loop_
_entity.id
_entity.type
_entity.pdbx_description
1 polymer ?
#
loop_
_entity_poly.entity_id
_entity_poly.type
_entity_poly.pdbx_seq_one_letter_code
_entity_poly.pdbx_strand_id
1 'polypeptide(L)'
;EMCIRDRPDSEDETFEGIDLLDPTKLVPEELAEVVLVGKLTLDRNPTDYFAETEQVAFHTGHLVPGIEITNDPLMQARMFSYLDTQLTRLGGPNFAQLPINCPHAAVNDNLRDGMHQTAIHQGMAPYKPNTVDDDQPELATEAEGAYVHLPREVSGPKVRANPVSFDDHFSQATLFWRSMSQVEQAHIVEAYTFELSKLFEKPIRERVLGVLANVDAELCARVAAGLGLPAPEGDPARGVVPSPALSQVTTEVGPVAGRVVGVVAGPGADLAGIGRLRKAVEAKGAVLHVVAQVGGELTKGRAKETVERTFLATRSIEYDAVVVAAGTVANDPRLVVLLQEVFRHCKALGAWGDGAAVLEAAGIDTSAPGVVLGDSVAKPFTADLLTALGRHRAWDRAV
;
A
#
# COMPACT_ATOMS: atom_id res chain seq x y z
N GLU A 1 1.05 -6.41 9.40
CA GLU A 1 0.08 -6.64 10.47
C GLU A 1 -1.21 -7.17 9.85
N MET A 2 -1.91 -8.00 10.62
CA MET A 2 -3.21 -8.53 10.24
C MET A 2 -4.21 -8.10 11.31
N CYS A 3 -5.39 -7.67 10.91
CA CYS A 3 -6.43 -7.21 11.82
C CYS A 3 -7.81 -7.68 11.38
N ILE A 4 -8.74 -7.74 12.33
CA ILE A 4 -10.16 -8.01 12.11
C ILE A 4 -11.01 -6.93 12.76
N ARG A 5 -12.24 -6.82 12.30
CA ARG A 5 -13.31 -6.06 12.95
C ARG A 5 -14.45 -7.02 13.23
N ASP A 6 -14.73 -7.24 14.50
CA ASP A 6 -15.85 -8.07 14.92
C ASP A 6 -17.14 -7.25 14.86
N ARG A 7 -18.18 -7.84 14.29
CA ARG A 7 -19.52 -7.27 14.20
C ARG A 7 -20.52 -8.32 14.65
N PRO A 8 -21.60 -7.93 15.36
CA PRO A 8 -22.65 -8.89 15.67
C PRO A 8 -23.29 -9.40 14.39
N ASP A 9 -23.70 -10.65 14.37
CA ASP A 9 -24.49 -11.20 13.30
C ASP A 9 -25.84 -10.48 13.23
N SER A 10 -26.25 -10.12 12.01
CA SER A 10 -27.57 -9.59 11.71
C SER A 10 -28.24 -10.47 10.65
N GLU A 11 -29.55 -10.65 10.77
CA GLU A 11 -30.31 -11.48 9.84
C GLU A 11 -30.29 -10.92 8.42
N ASP A 12 -30.18 -9.62 8.26
CA ASP A 12 -30.19 -8.90 7.00
C ASP A 12 -28.78 -8.50 6.48
N GLU A 13 -27.71 -8.99 7.13
CA GLU A 13 -26.31 -8.67 6.82
C GLU A 13 -26.03 -7.16 6.83
N THR A 14 -26.73 -6.40 7.70
CA THR A 14 -26.51 -4.96 7.89
C THR A 14 -25.88 -4.65 9.24
N PHE A 15 -25.08 -3.58 9.30
CA PHE A 15 -24.48 -3.07 10.51
C PHE A 15 -24.51 -1.55 10.51
N GLU A 16 -25.21 -0.95 11.49
CA GLU A 16 -25.35 0.51 11.60
C GLU A 16 -25.82 1.17 10.29
N GLY A 17 -26.74 0.49 9.56
CA GLY A 17 -27.25 0.95 8.27
C GLY A 17 -26.31 0.73 7.08
N ILE A 18 -25.18 0.06 7.29
CA ILE A 18 -24.22 -0.31 6.24
C ILE A 18 -24.52 -1.73 5.80
N ASP A 19 -24.76 -1.94 4.50
CA ASP A 19 -24.86 -3.26 3.88
C ASP A 19 -23.48 -3.92 3.84
N LEU A 20 -23.30 -4.99 4.63
CA LEU A 20 -22.02 -5.71 4.71
C LEU A 20 -21.70 -6.55 3.47
N LEU A 21 -22.68 -6.79 2.63
CA LEU A 21 -22.53 -7.48 1.34
C LEU A 21 -22.21 -6.53 0.19
N ASP A 22 -22.24 -5.20 0.42
CA ASP A 22 -21.87 -4.21 -0.57
C ASP A 22 -20.36 -3.97 -0.54
N PRO A 23 -19.59 -4.45 -1.55
CA PRO A 23 -18.13 -4.32 -1.57
C PRO A 23 -17.65 -2.88 -1.77
N THR A 24 -18.55 -1.94 -2.06
CA THR A 24 -18.24 -0.51 -2.20
C THR A 24 -18.33 0.25 -0.88
N LYS A 25 -18.82 -0.37 0.18
CA LYS A 25 -18.98 0.24 1.50
C LYS A 25 -17.91 -0.28 2.47
N LEU A 26 -17.45 0.56 3.35
CA LEU A 26 -16.57 0.20 4.46
C LEU A 26 -17.24 0.53 5.80
N VAL A 27 -16.88 -0.21 6.82
CA VAL A 27 -17.28 0.09 8.21
C VAL A 27 -16.18 0.95 8.85
N PRO A 28 -16.48 2.20 9.27
CA PRO A 28 -15.52 3.05 9.97
C PRO A 28 -15.00 2.41 11.27
N GLU A 29 -13.76 2.71 11.66
CA GLU A 29 -13.17 2.17 12.89
C GLU A 29 -13.87 2.66 14.14
N GLU A 30 -14.48 3.83 14.07
CA GLU A 30 -15.28 4.41 15.16
C GLU A 30 -16.55 3.62 15.46
N LEU A 31 -17.04 2.82 14.51
CA LEU A 31 -18.21 1.95 14.69
C LEU A 31 -17.81 0.53 15.10
N ALA A 32 -16.67 0.04 14.64
CA ALA A 32 -16.19 -1.29 14.96
C ALA A 32 -14.66 -1.26 15.14
N GLU A 33 -14.21 -1.52 16.37
CA GLU A 33 -12.79 -1.52 16.73
C GLU A 33 -11.98 -2.50 15.87
N VAL A 34 -10.79 -2.07 15.47
CA VAL A 34 -9.84 -2.90 14.74
C VAL A 34 -8.96 -3.65 15.72
N VAL A 35 -9.05 -4.97 15.73
CA VAL A 35 -8.24 -5.86 16.59
C VAL A 35 -7.10 -6.46 15.78
N LEU A 36 -5.87 -6.27 16.27
CA LEU A 36 -4.68 -6.90 15.66
C LEU A 36 -4.65 -8.40 16.00
N VAL A 37 -4.66 -9.26 15.01
CA VAL A 37 -4.68 -10.72 15.17
C VAL A 37 -3.39 -11.39 14.70
N GLY A 38 -2.51 -10.69 14.02
CA GLY A 38 -1.28 -11.26 13.52
C GLY A 38 -0.37 -10.26 12.83
N LYS A 39 0.79 -10.74 12.40
CA LYS A 39 1.78 -9.97 11.66
C LYS A 39 2.24 -10.75 10.43
N LEU A 40 2.08 -10.16 9.26
CA LEU A 40 2.70 -10.59 8.02
C LEU A 40 4.02 -9.84 7.83
N THR A 41 5.12 -10.58 7.66
CA THR A 41 6.44 -10.00 7.42
C THR A 41 6.91 -10.36 6.01
N LEU A 42 7.19 -9.34 5.20
CA LEU A 42 7.80 -9.48 3.88
C LEU A 42 9.30 -9.21 4.05
N ASP A 43 10.10 -10.26 4.16
CA ASP A 43 11.51 -10.19 4.54
C ASP A 43 12.47 -10.76 3.49
N ARG A 44 11.94 -11.26 2.37
CA ARG A 44 12.74 -11.85 1.30
C ARG A 44 12.11 -11.60 -0.08
N ASN A 45 12.92 -11.22 -1.03
CA ASN A 45 12.53 -11.17 -2.44
C ASN A 45 12.62 -12.57 -3.08
N PRO A 46 11.81 -12.87 -4.10
CA PRO A 46 11.96 -14.09 -4.88
C PRO A 46 13.33 -14.16 -5.55
N THR A 47 13.87 -15.36 -5.69
CA THR A 47 15.13 -15.63 -6.40
C THR A 47 14.88 -15.87 -7.89
N ASP A 48 13.83 -16.61 -8.19
CA ASP A 48 13.34 -16.85 -9.55
C ASP A 48 11.91 -16.31 -9.65
N TYR A 49 11.78 -15.17 -10.32
CA TYR A 49 10.49 -14.47 -10.41
C TYR A 49 9.43 -15.32 -11.14
N PHE A 50 9.82 -16.10 -12.16
CA PHE A 50 8.87 -16.94 -12.91
C PHE A 50 8.33 -18.07 -12.04
N ALA A 51 9.23 -18.85 -11.43
CA ALA A 51 8.83 -20.00 -10.61
C ALA A 51 8.12 -19.61 -9.31
N GLU A 52 8.54 -18.49 -8.68
CA GLU A 52 8.07 -18.10 -7.37
C GLU A 52 6.97 -17.03 -7.39
N THR A 53 6.67 -16.40 -8.54
CA THR A 53 5.69 -15.31 -8.64
C THR A 53 4.74 -15.48 -9.83
N GLU A 54 5.23 -15.66 -11.05
CA GLU A 54 4.38 -15.72 -12.24
C GLU A 54 3.40 -16.92 -12.23
N GLN A 55 3.77 -18.03 -11.62
CA GLN A 55 2.95 -19.23 -11.52
C GLN A 55 2.03 -19.24 -10.29
N VAL A 56 2.06 -18.20 -9.45
CA VAL A 56 1.16 -18.10 -8.29
C VAL A 56 -0.29 -18.07 -8.76
N ALA A 57 -1.11 -18.93 -8.15
CA ALA A 57 -2.54 -19.06 -8.44
C ALA A 57 -3.36 -18.74 -7.20
N PHE A 58 -3.71 -17.48 -7.03
CA PHE A 58 -4.65 -17.08 -5.99
C PHE A 58 -6.07 -17.48 -6.38
N HIS A 59 -6.81 -18.08 -5.44
CA HIS A 59 -8.22 -18.43 -5.62
C HIS A 59 -9.01 -18.19 -4.35
N THR A 60 -10.05 -17.37 -4.43
CA THR A 60 -10.86 -16.95 -3.26
C THR A 60 -11.65 -18.09 -2.61
N GLY A 61 -11.88 -19.19 -3.32
CA GLY A 61 -12.53 -20.40 -2.81
C GLY A 61 -11.58 -21.39 -2.12
N HIS A 62 -10.26 -21.12 -2.11
CA HIS A 62 -9.30 -21.97 -1.36
C HIS A 62 -9.28 -21.53 0.11
N LEU A 63 -10.27 -21.99 0.85
CA LEU A 63 -10.49 -21.66 2.24
C LEU A 63 -9.95 -22.76 3.17
N VAL A 64 -9.77 -22.41 4.42
CA VAL A 64 -9.44 -23.34 5.51
C VAL A 64 -10.69 -23.53 6.38
N PRO A 65 -10.79 -24.65 7.13
CA PRO A 65 -11.90 -24.85 8.07
C PRO A 65 -12.05 -23.66 9.02
N GLY A 66 -13.28 -23.20 9.24
CA GLY A 66 -13.61 -22.03 10.07
C GLY A 66 -13.72 -20.71 9.30
N ILE A 67 -13.39 -20.67 8.01
CA ILE A 67 -13.62 -19.52 7.14
C ILE A 67 -14.68 -19.91 6.11
N GLU A 68 -15.77 -19.13 6.05
CA GLU A 68 -16.92 -19.40 5.17
C GLU A 68 -16.96 -18.42 3.99
N ILE A 69 -17.63 -18.81 2.93
CA ILE A 69 -17.90 -17.96 1.77
C ILE A 69 -19.05 -17.01 2.11
N THR A 70 -18.85 -15.73 1.87
CA THR A 70 -19.91 -14.73 2.03
C THR A 70 -20.93 -14.75 0.88
N ASN A 71 -22.14 -14.23 1.13
CA ASN A 71 -23.17 -14.01 0.12
C ASN A 71 -22.91 -12.76 -0.76
N ASP A 72 -21.82 -12.05 -0.55
CA ASP A 72 -21.41 -10.94 -1.41
C ASP A 72 -21.32 -11.39 -2.88
N PRO A 73 -22.12 -10.79 -3.79
CA PRO A 73 -22.14 -11.18 -5.20
C PRO A 73 -20.78 -10.99 -5.90
N LEU A 74 -19.98 -10.01 -5.47
CA LEU A 74 -18.64 -9.79 -6.03
C LEU A 74 -17.70 -10.93 -5.62
N MET A 75 -17.72 -11.33 -4.35
CA MET A 75 -16.92 -12.46 -3.87
C MET A 75 -17.30 -13.74 -4.62
N GLN A 76 -18.58 -14.01 -4.80
CA GLN A 76 -19.07 -15.17 -5.53
C GLN A 76 -18.66 -15.16 -7.00
N ALA A 77 -18.77 -14.02 -7.67
CA ALA A 77 -18.30 -13.86 -9.06
C ALA A 77 -16.79 -14.04 -9.20
N ARG A 78 -16.01 -13.62 -8.21
CA ARG A 78 -14.55 -13.80 -8.17
C ARG A 78 -14.15 -15.27 -8.13
N MET A 79 -14.91 -16.15 -7.49
CA MET A 79 -14.61 -17.59 -7.50
C MET A 79 -14.59 -18.16 -8.92
N PHE A 80 -15.55 -17.80 -9.75
CA PHE A 80 -15.59 -18.22 -11.16
C PHE A 80 -14.46 -17.57 -11.97
N SER A 81 -14.27 -16.27 -11.80
CA SER A 81 -13.25 -15.51 -12.53
C SER A 81 -11.83 -16.02 -12.27
N TYR A 82 -11.49 -16.30 -11.01
CA TYR A 82 -10.15 -16.79 -10.68
C TYR A 82 -9.96 -18.25 -11.11
N LEU A 83 -10.99 -19.09 -11.04
CA LEU A 83 -10.89 -20.45 -11.56
C LEU A 83 -10.66 -20.44 -13.07
N ASP A 84 -11.43 -19.68 -13.83
CA ASP A 84 -11.32 -19.57 -15.28
C ASP A 84 -9.94 -19.07 -15.71
N THR A 85 -9.44 -18.00 -15.08
CA THR A 85 -8.13 -17.46 -15.41
C THR A 85 -6.98 -18.42 -15.07
N GLN A 86 -7.06 -19.18 -13.95
CA GLN A 86 -6.02 -20.13 -13.58
C GLN A 86 -6.00 -21.33 -14.52
N LEU A 87 -7.15 -21.85 -14.92
CA LEU A 87 -7.24 -22.93 -15.92
C LEU A 87 -6.57 -22.53 -17.25
N THR A 88 -6.83 -21.29 -17.69
CA THR A 88 -6.27 -20.77 -18.94
C THR A 88 -4.79 -20.41 -18.82
N ARG A 89 -4.42 -19.66 -17.80
CA ARG A 89 -3.06 -19.14 -17.61
C ARG A 89 -2.05 -20.24 -17.29
N LEU A 90 -2.42 -21.21 -16.45
CA LEU A 90 -1.53 -22.27 -15.99
C LEU A 90 -1.71 -23.59 -16.74
N GLY A 91 -2.70 -23.68 -17.62
CA GLY A 91 -2.84 -24.77 -18.56
C GLY A 91 -3.38 -26.08 -18.01
N GLY A 92 -4.06 -26.08 -16.86
CA GLY A 92 -4.65 -27.30 -16.31
C GLY A 92 -5.43 -27.12 -15.01
N PRO A 93 -6.28 -28.09 -14.66
CA PRO A 93 -7.14 -28.01 -13.47
C PRO A 93 -6.39 -28.17 -12.15
N ASN A 94 -5.20 -28.79 -12.17
CA ASN A 94 -4.44 -29.10 -10.97
C ASN A 94 -3.36 -28.02 -10.67
N PHE A 95 -3.65 -26.77 -10.96
CA PHE A 95 -2.73 -25.65 -10.69
C PHE A 95 -2.36 -25.52 -9.20
N ALA A 96 -3.22 -25.99 -8.29
CA ALA A 96 -2.93 -26.04 -6.86
C ALA A 96 -1.82 -27.05 -6.49
N GLN A 97 -1.44 -27.96 -7.40
CA GLN A 97 -0.35 -28.91 -7.19
C GLN A 97 1.01 -28.42 -7.71
N LEU A 98 1.06 -27.26 -8.38
CA LEU A 98 2.34 -26.60 -8.68
C LEU A 98 3.05 -26.24 -7.36
N PRO A 99 4.39 -26.42 -7.26
CA PRO A 99 5.11 -26.26 -6.00
C PRO A 99 4.83 -24.93 -5.27
N ILE A 100 4.72 -23.81 -6.01
CA ILE A 100 4.44 -22.50 -5.42
C ILE A 100 3.00 -22.38 -4.87
N ASN A 101 2.06 -23.16 -5.39
CA ASN A 101 0.65 -23.13 -5.02
C ASN A 101 0.26 -24.28 -4.10
N CYS A 102 1.14 -25.28 -3.94
CA CYS A 102 0.84 -26.47 -3.17
C CYS A 102 0.72 -26.13 -1.67
N PRO A 103 -0.42 -26.41 -1.03
CA PRO A 103 -0.56 -26.19 0.41
C PRO A 103 0.33 -27.12 1.21
N HIS A 104 0.81 -26.64 2.36
CA HIS A 104 1.60 -27.47 3.28
C HIS A 104 0.75 -28.50 4.02
N ALA A 105 -0.54 -28.20 4.23
CA ALA A 105 -1.50 -29.16 4.74
C ALA A 105 -1.94 -30.11 3.61
N ALA A 106 -2.14 -31.37 3.92
CA ALA A 106 -2.67 -32.34 2.96
C ALA A 106 -4.07 -31.91 2.50
N VAL A 107 -4.26 -31.87 1.19
CA VAL A 107 -5.57 -31.62 0.57
C VAL A 107 -5.95 -32.89 -0.18
N ASN A 108 -7.08 -33.49 0.22
CA ASN A 108 -7.69 -34.60 -0.46
C ASN A 108 -8.95 -34.12 -1.18
N ASP A 109 -8.91 -34.16 -2.48
CA ASP A 109 -10.07 -33.95 -3.36
C ASP A 109 -10.23 -35.16 -4.29
N ASN A 110 -11.29 -35.17 -5.06
CA ASN A 110 -11.53 -36.26 -6.02
C ASN A 110 -11.01 -35.94 -7.42
N LEU A 111 -10.16 -34.95 -7.58
CA LEU A 111 -9.52 -34.62 -8.84
C LEU A 111 -8.39 -35.60 -9.11
N ARG A 112 -8.57 -36.49 -10.08
CA ARG A 112 -7.61 -37.55 -10.38
C ARG A 112 -6.84 -37.34 -11.67
N ASP A 113 -7.40 -36.61 -12.61
CA ASP A 113 -6.86 -36.46 -13.95
C ASP A 113 -6.67 -34.98 -14.30
N GLY A 114 -6.03 -34.73 -15.42
CA GLY A 114 -5.76 -33.42 -15.94
C GLY A 114 -4.32 -32.94 -15.70
N MET A 115 -3.91 -31.91 -16.42
CA MET A 115 -2.55 -31.40 -16.36
C MET A 115 -2.19 -30.89 -14.96
N HIS A 116 -0.92 -31.04 -14.64
CA HIS A 116 -0.30 -30.74 -13.34
C HIS A 116 -0.72 -31.68 -12.19
N GLN A 117 -1.35 -32.82 -12.49
CA GLN A 117 -1.60 -33.85 -11.50
C GLN A 117 -0.26 -34.48 -11.05
N THR A 118 0.07 -34.34 -9.78
CA THR A 118 1.29 -34.88 -9.17
C THR A 118 0.99 -35.95 -8.10
N ALA A 119 -0.24 -35.98 -7.59
CA ALA A 119 -0.67 -36.98 -6.61
C ALA A 119 -0.90 -38.33 -7.30
N ILE A 120 -0.51 -39.43 -6.61
CA ILE A 120 -0.76 -40.78 -7.06
C ILE A 120 -1.96 -41.30 -6.27
N HIS A 121 -3.09 -41.40 -6.95
CA HIS A 121 -4.31 -41.91 -6.35
C HIS A 121 -4.35 -43.41 -6.40
N GLN A 122 -4.88 -44.02 -5.33
CA GLN A 122 -5.14 -45.47 -5.27
C GLN A 122 -6.60 -45.74 -5.69
N GLY A 123 -6.84 -47.00 -6.07
CA GLY A 123 -8.16 -47.45 -6.48
C GLY A 123 -8.51 -47.21 -7.96
N MET A 124 -9.54 -47.90 -8.45
CA MET A 124 -9.96 -47.88 -9.83
C MET A 124 -11.17 -46.97 -10.08
N ALA A 125 -12.01 -46.75 -9.08
CA ALA A 125 -13.23 -45.99 -9.18
C ALA A 125 -13.09 -44.59 -8.56
N PRO A 126 -13.18 -43.48 -9.37
CA PRO A 126 -13.04 -42.12 -8.85
C PRO A 126 -14.36 -41.53 -8.33
N TYR A 127 -15.33 -42.32 -7.97
CA TYR A 127 -16.65 -41.88 -7.54
C TYR A 127 -17.19 -42.72 -6.40
N LYS A 128 -18.12 -42.16 -5.63
CA LYS A 128 -18.87 -42.79 -4.56
C LYS A 128 -20.39 -42.69 -4.85
N PRO A 129 -21.20 -43.70 -4.51
CA PRO A 129 -20.83 -45.03 -4.01
C PRO A 129 -20.29 -45.94 -5.13
N ASN A 130 -19.35 -46.84 -4.77
CA ASN A 130 -18.88 -47.89 -5.66
C ASN A 130 -18.74 -49.21 -4.91
N THR A 131 -18.64 -50.33 -5.62
CA THR A 131 -18.52 -51.67 -5.06
C THR A 131 -17.16 -52.35 -5.39
N VAL A 132 -16.24 -51.57 -5.93
CA VAL A 132 -14.98 -52.08 -6.46
C VAL A 132 -13.81 -51.81 -5.49
N ASP A 133 -13.77 -50.65 -4.89
CA ASP A 133 -12.65 -50.17 -4.05
C ASP A 133 -13.12 -49.87 -2.61
N ASP A 134 -13.94 -50.73 -2.03
CA ASP A 134 -14.48 -50.58 -0.67
C ASP A 134 -15.12 -49.21 -0.43
N ASP A 135 -15.83 -48.74 -1.43
CA ASP A 135 -16.48 -47.42 -1.46
C ASP A 135 -15.53 -46.18 -1.37
N GLN A 136 -14.29 -46.41 -1.73
CA GLN A 136 -13.30 -45.33 -1.84
C GLN A 136 -13.34 -44.65 -3.24
N PRO A 137 -13.07 -43.34 -3.36
CA PRO A 137 -12.83 -42.36 -2.31
C PRO A 137 -14.10 -42.00 -1.54
N GLU A 138 -13.97 -41.69 -0.27
CA GLU A 138 -15.10 -41.25 0.56
C GLU A 138 -14.97 -39.79 1.01
N LEU A 139 -16.09 -39.23 1.46
CA LEU A 139 -16.12 -37.88 2.01
C LEU A 139 -15.47 -37.92 3.41
N ALA A 140 -14.52 -37.03 3.63
CA ALA A 140 -13.94 -36.84 4.96
C ALA A 140 -15.00 -36.34 5.95
N THR A 141 -14.88 -36.77 7.18
CA THR A 141 -15.73 -36.32 8.30
C THR A 141 -15.15 -35.02 8.92
N GLU A 142 -15.95 -34.32 9.70
CA GLU A 142 -15.48 -33.17 10.48
C GLU A 142 -14.26 -33.54 11.38
N ALA A 143 -14.28 -34.70 12.00
CA ALA A 143 -13.16 -35.18 12.82
C ALA A 143 -11.87 -35.40 12.02
N GLU A 144 -11.95 -35.63 10.74
CA GLU A 144 -10.83 -35.76 9.80
C GLU A 144 -10.44 -34.40 9.16
N GLY A 145 -11.04 -33.33 9.62
CA GLY A 145 -10.74 -31.97 9.13
C GLY A 145 -11.47 -31.57 7.86
N ALA A 146 -12.61 -32.21 7.57
CA ALA A 146 -13.45 -31.79 6.45
C ALA A 146 -13.95 -30.35 6.64
N TYR A 147 -14.17 -29.69 5.51
CA TYR A 147 -14.82 -28.38 5.51
C TYR A 147 -16.31 -28.53 5.89
N VAL A 148 -16.74 -27.78 6.89
CA VAL A 148 -18.10 -27.80 7.41
C VAL A 148 -18.75 -26.45 7.19
N HIS A 149 -19.87 -26.42 6.47
CA HIS A 149 -20.69 -25.22 6.33
C HIS A 149 -21.47 -24.93 7.61
N LEU A 150 -21.50 -23.67 8.00
CA LEU A 150 -22.46 -23.17 8.98
C LEU A 150 -23.82 -23.00 8.27
N PRO A 151 -24.87 -23.72 8.68
CA PRO A 151 -26.19 -23.56 8.05
C PRO A 151 -26.73 -22.16 8.34
N ARG A 152 -27.13 -21.45 7.30
CA ARG A 152 -27.82 -20.16 7.37
C ARG A 152 -29.15 -20.24 6.69
N GLU A 153 -30.18 -19.67 7.29
CA GLU A 153 -31.48 -19.52 6.65
C GLU A 153 -31.41 -18.38 5.63
N VAL A 154 -31.93 -18.62 4.43
CA VAL A 154 -32.06 -17.61 3.36
C VAL A 154 -33.51 -17.46 3.04
N SER A 155 -34.07 -16.27 3.24
CA SER A 155 -35.50 -15.97 2.94
C SER A 155 -35.58 -14.76 2.02
N GLY A 156 -36.49 -14.85 1.03
CA GLY A 156 -36.75 -13.74 0.10
C GLY A 156 -37.01 -14.18 -1.33
N PRO A 157 -37.49 -13.28 -2.20
CA PRO A 157 -37.68 -13.56 -3.61
C PRO A 157 -36.35 -13.69 -4.35
N LYS A 158 -36.24 -14.69 -5.22
CA LYS A 158 -35.11 -14.78 -6.14
C LYS A 158 -35.31 -13.78 -7.28
N VAL A 159 -34.60 -12.69 -7.25
CA VAL A 159 -34.67 -11.61 -8.24
C VAL A 159 -33.29 -11.35 -8.88
N ARG A 160 -33.30 -10.71 -10.04
CA ARG A 160 -32.13 -10.15 -10.68
C ARG A 160 -32.21 -8.62 -10.60
N ALA A 161 -31.73 -8.08 -9.52
CA ALA A 161 -31.73 -6.64 -9.26
C ALA A 161 -30.43 -6.25 -8.51
N ASN A 162 -30.01 -5.00 -8.65
CA ASN A 162 -28.97 -4.47 -7.80
C ASN A 162 -29.54 -4.25 -6.37
N PRO A 163 -28.71 -4.39 -5.33
CA PRO A 163 -29.11 -3.98 -3.98
C PRO A 163 -29.41 -2.48 -3.93
N VAL A 164 -30.25 -2.05 -2.99
CA VAL A 164 -30.62 -0.63 -2.83
C VAL A 164 -29.39 0.24 -2.56
N SER A 165 -28.42 -0.27 -1.83
CA SER A 165 -27.14 0.42 -1.54
C SER A 165 -26.33 0.73 -2.79
N PHE A 166 -26.54 0.01 -3.90
CA PHE A 166 -25.85 0.24 -5.16
C PHE A 166 -26.17 1.61 -5.78
N ASP A 167 -27.33 2.18 -5.51
CA ASP A 167 -27.71 3.51 -6.01
C ASP A 167 -26.98 4.65 -5.28
N ASP A 168 -26.38 4.35 -4.14
CA ASP A 168 -25.51 5.28 -3.42
C ASP A 168 -24.07 5.21 -3.94
N HIS A 169 -23.76 6.00 -4.95
CA HIS A 169 -22.46 6.05 -5.59
C HIS A 169 -21.46 7.01 -4.93
N PHE A 170 -21.92 7.90 -4.05
CA PHE A 170 -21.13 9.05 -3.61
C PHE A 170 -20.82 9.09 -2.11
N SER A 171 -21.60 8.45 -1.26
CA SER A 171 -21.44 8.54 0.21
C SER A 171 -20.04 8.14 0.68
N GLN A 172 -19.45 7.09 0.10
CA GLN A 172 -18.10 6.64 0.46
C GLN A 172 -17.02 7.62 0.02
N ALA A 173 -17.14 8.19 -1.17
CA ALA A 173 -16.21 9.22 -1.65
C ALA A 173 -16.33 10.50 -0.82
N THR A 174 -17.56 10.88 -0.43
CA THR A 174 -17.82 11.99 0.48
C THR A 174 -17.24 11.72 1.86
N LEU A 175 -17.42 10.49 2.39
CA LEU A 175 -16.82 10.07 3.66
C LEU A 175 -15.30 10.21 3.60
N PHE A 176 -14.66 9.68 2.57
CA PHE A 176 -13.22 9.76 2.40
C PHE A 176 -12.73 11.21 2.35
N TRP A 177 -13.31 12.03 1.48
CA TRP A 177 -12.95 13.45 1.34
C TRP A 177 -13.06 14.21 2.67
N ARG A 178 -14.17 14.06 3.39
CA ARG A 178 -14.42 14.75 4.66
C ARG A 178 -13.58 14.25 5.82
N SER A 179 -13.07 13.02 5.71
CA SER A 179 -12.18 12.41 6.72
C SER A 179 -10.73 12.84 6.56
N MET A 180 -10.36 13.38 5.42
CA MET A 180 -8.99 13.78 5.12
C MET A 180 -8.62 15.12 5.77
N SER A 181 -7.38 15.24 6.22
CA SER A 181 -6.78 16.49 6.65
C SER A 181 -6.67 17.49 5.49
N GLN A 182 -6.46 18.78 5.78
CA GLN A 182 -6.30 19.80 4.74
C GLN A 182 -5.18 19.48 3.74
N VAL A 183 -4.08 18.91 4.22
CA VAL A 183 -2.95 18.50 3.37
C VAL A 183 -3.36 17.38 2.41
N GLU A 184 -4.05 16.36 2.90
CA GLU A 184 -4.53 15.25 2.09
C GLU A 184 -5.57 15.72 1.07
N GLN A 185 -6.47 16.60 1.47
CA GLN A 185 -7.42 17.23 0.57
C GLN A 185 -6.73 18.04 -0.53
N ALA A 186 -5.68 18.80 -0.19
CA ALA A 186 -4.88 19.52 -1.18
C ALA A 186 -4.24 18.55 -2.18
N HIS A 187 -3.66 17.44 -1.72
CA HIS A 187 -3.09 16.41 -2.59
C HIS A 187 -4.14 15.77 -3.51
N ILE A 188 -5.36 15.53 -3.01
CA ILE A 188 -6.47 15.01 -3.84
C ILE A 188 -6.80 16.00 -4.96
N VAL A 189 -6.92 17.29 -4.62
CA VAL A 189 -7.21 18.35 -5.59
C VAL A 189 -6.10 18.45 -6.64
N GLU A 190 -4.84 18.45 -6.21
CA GLU A 190 -3.69 18.48 -7.12
C GLU A 190 -3.65 17.26 -8.04
N ALA A 191 -3.93 16.06 -7.51
CA ALA A 191 -3.96 14.84 -8.30
C ALA A 191 -5.05 14.90 -9.40
N TYR A 192 -6.27 15.28 -9.04
CA TYR A 192 -7.34 15.44 -10.04
C TYR A 192 -7.01 16.53 -11.08
N THR A 193 -6.49 17.67 -10.63
CA THR A 193 -6.09 18.76 -11.51
C THR A 193 -5.00 18.32 -12.49
N PHE A 194 -3.98 17.61 -11.97
CA PHE A 194 -2.88 17.10 -12.78
C PHE A 194 -3.35 16.11 -13.82
N GLU A 195 -4.14 15.09 -13.42
CA GLU A 195 -4.60 14.06 -14.35
C GLU A 195 -5.58 14.63 -15.39
N LEU A 196 -6.52 15.47 -14.97
CA LEU A 196 -7.49 16.07 -15.89
C LEU A 196 -6.84 17.10 -16.84
N SER A 197 -5.75 17.75 -16.44
CA SER A 197 -5.01 18.67 -17.30
C SER A 197 -4.38 17.98 -18.52
N LYS A 198 -4.12 16.68 -18.45
CA LYS A 198 -3.58 15.89 -19.57
C LYS A 198 -4.60 15.62 -20.66
N LEU A 199 -5.89 15.75 -20.37
CA LEU A 199 -6.96 15.51 -21.33
C LEU A 199 -7.15 16.72 -22.25
N PHE A 200 -7.30 16.50 -23.55
CA PHE A 200 -7.56 17.59 -24.50
C PHE A 200 -9.05 17.91 -24.61
N GLU A 201 -9.93 16.92 -24.40
CA GLU A 201 -11.37 17.03 -24.59
C GLU A 201 -12.04 17.68 -23.38
N LYS A 202 -12.41 18.96 -23.55
CA LYS A 202 -13.12 19.73 -22.54
C LYS A 202 -14.38 19.03 -21.98
N PRO A 203 -15.25 18.38 -22.81
CA PRO A 203 -16.44 17.70 -22.31
C PRO A 203 -16.16 16.57 -21.31
N ILE A 204 -14.97 15.93 -21.38
CA ILE A 204 -14.60 14.89 -20.41
C ILE A 204 -14.30 15.54 -19.05
N ARG A 205 -13.53 16.64 -19.04
CA ARG A 205 -13.24 17.41 -17.82
C ARG A 205 -14.53 17.89 -17.16
N GLU A 206 -15.46 18.45 -17.93
CA GLU A 206 -16.75 18.95 -17.44
C GLU A 206 -17.61 17.84 -16.84
N ARG A 207 -17.64 16.64 -17.45
CA ARG A 207 -18.36 15.48 -16.89
C ARG A 207 -17.74 15.00 -15.58
N VAL A 208 -16.40 14.96 -15.47
CA VAL A 208 -15.74 14.59 -14.21
C VAL A 208 -16.02 15.62 -13.11
N LEU A 209 -16.02 16.92 -13.44
CA LEU A 209 -16.43 17.96 -12.47
C LEU A 209 -17.87 17.75 -12.00
N GLY A 210 -18.79 17.33 -12.88
CA GLY A 210 -20.15 16.97 -12.50
C GLY A 210 -20.22 15.76 -11.54
N VAL A 211 -19.32 14.79 -11.68
CA VAL A 211 -19.18 13.68 -10.73
C VAL A 211 -18.64 14.19 -9.38
N LEU A 212 -17.57 14.99 -9.41
CA LEU A 212 -16.97 15.53 -8.18
C LEU A 212 -17.92 16.46 -7.41
N ALA A 213 -18.80 17.19 -8.09
CA ALA A 213 -19.81 18.03 -7.47
C ALA A 213 -20.80 17.21 -6.59
N ASN A 214 -21.05 15.96 -6.94
CA ASN A 214 -21.86 15.05 -6.14
C ASN A 214 -21.08 14.38 -4.99
N VAL A 215 -19.75 14.44 -5.03
CA VAL A 215 -18.91 14.02 -3.88
C VAL A 215 -18.85 15.12 -2.84
N ASP A 216 -18.38 16.30 -3.25
CA ASP A 216 -18.28 17.47 -2.37
C ASP A 216 -18.12 18.76 -3.19
N ALA A 217 -18.84 19.82 -2.79
CA ALA A 217 -18.82 21.09 -3.51
C ALA A 217 -17.47 21.81 -3.45
N GLU A 218 -16.75 21.72 -2.31
CA GLU A 218 -15.42 22.33 -2.15
C GLU A 218 -14.39 21.60 -3.01
N LEU A 219 -14.39 20.27 -3.02
CA LEU A 219 -13.54 19.48 -3.89
C LEU A 219 -13.74 19.86 -5.34
N CYS A 220 -14.99 19.90 -5.80
CA CYS A 220 -15.31 20.29 -7.18
C CYS A 220 -14.82 21.68 -7.51
N ALA A 221 -15.10 22.68 -6.65
CA ALA A 221 -14.71 24.07 -6.87
C ALA A 221 -13.19 24.24 -6.98
N ARG A 222 -12.42 23.58 -6.09
CA ARG A 222 -10.95 23.64 -6.09
C ARG A 222 -10.34 23.00 -7.34
N VAL A 223 -10.84 21.84 -7.77
CA VAL A 223 -10.39 21.18 -9.02
C VAL A 223 -10.78 22.01 -10.24
N ALA A 224 -12.01 22.54 -10.30
CA ALA A 224 -12.48 23.38 -11.39
C ALA A 224 -11.61 24.65 -11.54
N ALA A 225 -11.26 25.30 -10.43
CA ALA A 225 -10.35 26.44 -10.42
C ALA A 225 -8.97 26.08 -10.99
N GLY A 226 -8.40 24.92 -10.61
CA GLY A 226 -7.13 24.43 -11.14
C GLY A 226 -7.17 24.15 -12.65
N LEU A 227 -8.35 23.80 -13.19
CA LEU A 227 -8.56 23.55 -14.62
C LEU A 227 -8.99 24.79 -15.41
N GLY A 228 -9.26 25.91 -14.75
CA GLY A 228 -9.80 27.12 -15.38
C GLY A 228 -11.23 26.94 -15.92
N LEU A 229 -12.03 26.08 -15.28
CA LEU A 229 -13.41 25.77 -15.67
C LEU A 229 -14.39 26.20 -14.59
N PRO A 230 -15.68 26.47 -14.95
CA PRO A 230 -16.71 26.71 -13.94
C PRO A 230 -17.02 25.42 -13.18
N ALA A 231 -17.23 25.55 -11.87
CA ALA A 231 -17.72 24.45 -11.05
C ALA A 231 -19.22 24.24 -11.28
N PRO A 232 -19.68 23.05 -11.65
CA PRO A 232 -21.10 22.73 -11.72
C PRO A 232 -21.70 22.57 -10.31
N GLU A 233 -23.02 22.71 -10.22
CA GLU A 233 -23.77 22.35 -9.03
C GLU A 233 -23.91 20.82 -8.93
N GLY A 234 -23.95 20.30 -7.70
CA GLY A 234 -24.17 18.88 -7.40
C GLY A 234 -25.01 18.72 -6.14
N ASP A 235 -25.37 17.48 -5.83
CA ASP A 235 -26.10 17.12 -4.61
C ASP A 235 -25.30 16.08 -3.81
N PRO A 236 -24.27 16.49 -3.06
CA PRO A 236 -23.45 15.58 -2.28
C PRO A 236 -24.24 14.94 -1.16
N ALA A 237 -23.85 13.70 -0.79
CA ALA A 237 -24.49 12.94 0.27
C ALA A 237 -24.54 13.71 1.59
N ARG A 238 -25.75 13.77 2.18
CA ARG A 238 -25.99 14.46 3.45
C ARG A 238 -25.81 13.53 4.64
N GLY A 239 -25.44 14.08 5.77
CA GLY A 239 -25.35 13.31 7.03
C GLY A 239 -24.15 12.36 7.11
N VAL A 240 -23.23 12.39 6.15
CA VAL A 240 -22.01 11.60 6.21
C VAL A 240 -21.11 12.12 7.32
N VAL A 241 -20.83 11.26 8.30
CA VAL A 241 -19.95 11.55 9.46
C VAL A 241 -18.51 11.20 9.09
N PRO A 242 -17.55 12.14 9.22
CA PRO A 242 -16.15 11.84 8.97
C PRO A 242 -15.61 10.73 9.88
N SER A 243 -14.68 9.93 9.35
CA SER A 243 -13.93 8.93 10.10
C SER A 243 -12.45 9.34 10.15
N PRO A 244 -11.97 9.97 11.22
CA PRO A 244 -10.58 10.42 11.36
C PRO A 244 -9.55 9.30 11.21
N ALA A 245 -9.92 8.07 11.51
CA ALA A 245 -9.08 6.88 11.33
C ALA A 245 -8.70 6.62 9.86
N LEU A 246 -9.39 7.22 8.89
CA LEU A 246 -9.03 7.12 7.46
C LEU A 246 -7.85 8.01 7.08
N SER A 247 -7.55 9.06 7.86
CA SER A 247 -6.39 9.93 7.61
C SER A 247 -5.09 9.20 7.95
N GLN A 248 -4.08 9.36 7.11
CA GLN A 248 -2.74 8.83 7.33
C GLN A 248 -1.78 9.87 7.95
N VAL A 249 -2.27 11.07 8.22
CA VAL A 249 -1.48 12.12 8.86
C VAL A 249 -1.34 11.81 10.34
N THR A 250 -0.10 11.58 10.78
CA THR A 250 0.24 11.36 12.18
C THR A 250 1.42 12.23 12.60
N THR A 251 1.44 12.64 13.85
CA THR A 251 2.56 13.33 14.49
C THR A 251 3.38 12.38 15.37
N GLU A 252 2.98 11.12 15.49
CA GLU A 252 3.67 10.13 16.28
C GLU A 252 5.03 9.76 15.67
N VAL A 253 5.99 9.45 16.53
CA VAL A 253 7.31 8.99 16.14
C VAL A 253 7.30 7.47 16.10
N GLY A 254 7.21 6.93 14.88
CA GLY A 254 7.25 5.49 14.63
C GLY A 254 8.67 4.93 14.52
N PRO A 255 8.78 3.59 14.32
CA PRO A 255 10.06 2.93 14.11
C PRO A 255 10.73 3.41 12.82
N VAL A 256 12.05 3.45 12.80
CA VAL A 256 12.84 3.82 11.61
C VAL A 256 13.42 2.61 10.88
N ALA A 257 13.22 1.40 11.39
CA ALA A 257 13.69 0.18 10.75
C ALA A 257 13.14 0.05 9.33
N GLY A 258 14.00 -0.29 8.37
CA GLY A 258 13.67 -0.42 6.95
C GLY A 258 13.60 0.91 6.18
N ARG A 259 13.67 2.08 6.84
CA ARG A 259 13.68 3.39 6.17
C ARG A 259 15.04 3.68 5.53
N VAL A 260 15.03 4.44 4.45
CA VAL A 260 16.22 4.74 3.65
C VAL A 260 16.62 6.21 3.79
N VAL A 261 17.87 6.43 4.17
CA VAL A 261 18.50 7.76 4.27
C VAL A 261 19.49 7.93 3.12
N GLY A 262 19.27 8.91 2.24
CA GLY A 262 20.23 9.30 1.22
C GLY A 262 21.21 10.34 1.77
N VAL A 263 22.53 10.10 1.68
CA VAL A 263 23.53 11.08 2.05
C VAL A 263 24.20 11.64 0.80
N VAL A 264 23.96 12.90 0.53
CA VAL A 264 24.58 13.62 -0.57
C VAL A 264 26.03 13.94 -0.21
N ALA A 265 26.95 13.50 -1.06
CA ALA A 265 28.37 13.68 -0.87
C ALA A 265 29.08 14.05 -2.18
N GLY A 266 30.22 14.71 -2.06
CA GLY A 266 31.15 15.07 -3.15
C GLY A 266 32.60 14.73 -2.79
N PRO A 267 33.56 15.01 -3.69
CA PRO A 267 34.99 14.68 -3.46
C PRO A 267 35.59 15.31 -2.19
N GLY A 268 35.03 16.44 -1.73
CA GLY A 268 35.45 17.14 -0.52
C GLY A 268 34.76 16.72 0.77
N ALA A 269 33.77 15.82 0.69
CA ALA A 269 32.89 15.51 1.80
C ALA A 269 33.59 14.99 3.07
N ASP A 270 32.94 15.18 4.21
CA ASP A 270 33.34 14.59 5.50
C ASP A 270 32.94 13.11 5.55
N LEU A 271 33.78 12.23 4.93
CA LEU A 271 33.55 10.79 4.90
C LEU A 271 33.52 10.16 6.30
N ALA A 272 34.29 10.72 7.26
CA ALA A 272 34.27 10.24 8.64
C ALA A 272 32.91 10.54 9.30
N GLY A 273 32.31 11.70 8.99
CA GLY A 273 30.95 12.06 9.37
C GLY A 273 29.91 11.08 8.76
N ILE A 274 30.04 10.79 7.48
CA ILE A 274 29.17 9.80 6.81
C ILE A 274 29.25 8.46 7.53
N GLY A 275 30.44 7.95 7.82
CA GLY A 275 30.60 6.68 8.54
C GLY A 275 30.00 6.70 9.95
N ARG A 276 30.06 7.83 10.68
CA ARG A 276 29.37 7.98 11.98
C ARG A 276 27.85 7.96 11.82
N LEU A 277 27.33 8.66 10.82
CA LEU A 277 25.89 8.69 10.54
C LEU A 277 25.37 7.31 10.12
N ARG A 278 26.10 6.63 9.22
CA ARG A 278 25.81 5.26 8.80
C ARG A 278 25.66 4.34 10.00
N LYS A 279 26.64 4.35 10.89
CA LYS A 279 26.61 3.52 12.11
C LYS A 279 25.40 3.84 13.00
N ALA A 280 25.03 5.11 13.14
CA ALA A 280 23.88 5.51 13.96
C ALA A 280 22.54 5.10 13.35
N VAL A 281 22.39 5.21 12.04
CA VAL A 281 21.20 4.88 11.27
C VAL A 281 21.01 3.36 11.22
N GLU A 282 22.05 2.62 10.84
CA GLU A 282 22.00 1.15 10.73
C GLU A 282 21.82 0.46 12.09
N ALA A 283 22.33 1.04 13.19
CA ALA A 283 22.07 0.55 14.54
C ALA A 283 20.57 0.59 14.93
N LYS A 284 19.73 1.32 14.17
CA LYS A 284 18.28 1.38 14.33
C LYS A 284 17.54 0.58 13.27
N GLY A 285 18.25 -0.20 12.46
CA GLY A 285 17.67 -1.03 11.38
C GLY A 285 17.27 -0.24 10.13
N ALA A 286 17.62 1.04 10.03
CA ALA A 286 17.45 1.81 8.81
C ALA A 286 18.64 1.62 7.86
N VAL A 287 18.49 2.03 6.59
CA VAL A 287 19.51 1.87 5.54
C VAL A 287 20.07 3.24 5.17
N LEU A 288 21.37 3.32 4.87
CA LEU A 288 22.00 4.55 4.40
C LEU A 288 22.64 4.31 3.03
N HIS A 289 22.31 5.17 2.07
CA HIS A 289 22.94 5.21 0.75
C HIS A 289 23.72 6.52 0.56
N VAL A 290 24.93 6.44 0.05
CA VAL A 290 25.69 7.60 -0.40
C VAL A 290 25.29 7.95 -1.83
N VAL A 291 24.93 9.20 -2.04
CA VAL A 291 24.46 9.75 -3.32
C VAL A 291 25.45 10.81 -3.79
N ALA A 292 25.99 10.66 -4.99
CA ALA A 292 26.98 11.58 -5.52
C ALA A 292 26.78 11.86 -7.02
N GLN A 293 27.52 12.81 -7.57
CA GLN A 293 27.46 13.13 -9.00
C GLN A 293 27.95 11.96 -9.86
N VAL A 294 28.97 11.24 -9.40
CA VAL A 294 29.63 10.15 -10.11
C VAL A 294 29.66 8.91 -9.20
N GLY A 295 29.45 7.74 -9.78
CA GLY A 295 29.56 6.46 -9.07
C GLY A 295 30.99 6.09 -8.71
N GLY A 296 31.15 4.95 -8.04
CA GLY A 296 32.45 4.43 -7.63
C GLY A 296 32.72 4.68 -6.14
N GLU A 297 33.92 5.08 -5.77
CA GLU A 297 34.34 5.23 -4.40
C GLU A 297 34.83 6.68 -4.12
N LEU A 298 34.25 7.31 -3.10
CA LEU A 298 34.78 8.57 -2.56
C LEU A 298 35.90 8.25 -1.58
N THR A 299 37.04 8.96 -1.69
CA THR A 299 38.21 8.76 -0.84
C THR A 299 38.71 10.08 -0.25
N LYS A 300 39.02 10.10 1.05
CA LYS A 300 39.64 11.24 1.73
C LYS A 300 40.59 10.73 2.83
N GLY A 301 41.89 10.80 2.57
CA GLY A 301 42.86 10.17 3.43
C GLY A 301 42.71 8.66 3.48
N ARG A 302 42.39 8.12 4.67
CA ARG A 302 42.12 6.68 4.86
C ARG A 302 40.65 6.34 4.82
N ALA A 303 39.77 7.33 4.84
CA ALA A 303 38.32 7.12 4.80
C ALA A 303 37.88 6.86 3.36
N LYS A 304 36.93 5.92 3.21
CA LYS A 304 36.36 5.49 1.94
C LYS A 304 34.86 5.26 2.12
N GLU A 305 34.08 5.70 1.13
CA GLU A 305 32.64 5.44 1.05
C GLU A 305 32.28 5.07 -0.40
N THR A 306 31.50 4.02 -0.54
CA THR A 306 30.97 3.61 -1.85
C THR A 306 29.79 4.48 -2.19
N VAL A 307 29.69 4.91 -3.44
CA VAL A 307 28.54 5.64 -3.97
C VAL A 307 27.50 4.63 -4.46
N GLU A 308 26.42 4.47 -3.73
CA GLU A 308 25.35 3.53 -4.09
C GLU A 308 24.43 4.08 -5.19
N ARG A 309 24.29 5.41 -5.29
CA ARG A 309 23.44 6.06 -6.30
C ARG A 309 24.11 7.32 -6.85
N THR A 310 23.93 7.56 -8.15
CA THR A 310 24.29 8.85 -8.75
C THR A 310 23.09 9.78 -8.85
N PHE A 311 23.31 11.10 -8.95
CA PHE A 311 22.23 12.08 -9.16
C PHE A 311 21.41 11.79 -10.44
N LEU A 312 21.99 11.11 -11.42
CA LEU A 312 21.29 10.71 -12.64
C LEU A 312 20.33 9.54 -12.38
N ALA A 313 20.73 8.59 -11.54
CA ALA A 313 20.04 7.32 -11.34
C ALA A 313 19.11 7.28 -10.14
N THR A 314 18.99 8.38 -9.39
CA THR A 314 18.18 8.44 -8.17
C THR A 314 17.03 9.44 -8.27
N ARG A 315 16.00 9.22 -7.45
CA ARG A 315 14.85 10.09 -7.28
C ARG A 315 14.46 10.16 -5.81
N SER A 316 13.73 11.20 -5.44
CA SER A 316 13.26 11.43 -4.07
C SER A 316 12.44 10.28 -3.49
N ILE A 317 11.76 9.52 -4.33
CA ILE A 317 10.93 8.37 -3.91
C ILE A 317 11.74 7.25 -3.25
N GLU A 318 13.05 7.15 -3.54
CA GLU A 318 13.92 6.13 -2.96
C GLU A 318 14.27 6.40 -1.48
N TYR A 319 14.02 7.60 -0.98
CA TYR A 319 14.47 8.02 0.35
C TYR A 319 13.34 8.48 1.25
N ASP A 320 13.45 8.17 2.53
CA ASP A 320 12.60 8.72 3.60
C ASP A 320 13.22 10.00 4.19
N ALA A 321 14.52 10.15 4.09
CA ALA A 321 15.25 11.37 4.41
C ALA A 321 16.44 11.57 3.47
N VAL A 322 16.81 12.83 3.25
CA VAL A 322 18.07 13.16 2.55
C VAL A 322 18.91 14.10 3.40
N VAL A 323 20.20 13.83 3.49
CA VAL A 323 21.16 14.59 4.32
C VAL A 323 22.33 15.04 3.46
N VAL A 324 22.75 16.31 3.59
CA VAL A 324 23.90 16.85 2.87
C VAL A 324 25.12 16.83 3.79
N ALA A 325 26.18 16.16 3.34
CA ALA A 325 27.44 16.07 4.08
C ALA A 325 28.25 17.36 3.99
N ALA A 326 28.94 17.72 5.06
CA ALA A 326 29.92 18.81 5.05
C ALA A 326 30.99 18.59 3.97
N GLY A 327 31.48 19.68 3.36
CA GLY A 327 32.44 19.64 2.27
C GLY A 327 31.89 19.20 0.92
N THR A 328 30.56 19.10 0.83
CA THR A 328 29.87 18.82 -0.44
C THR A 328 29.70 20.11 -1.23
N VAL A 329 30.32 20.18 -2.40
CA VAL A 329 30.06 21.23 -3.38
C VAL A 329 29.26 20.62 -4.53
N ALA A 330 28.05 21.10 -4.76
CA ALA A 330 27.20 20.54 -5.78
C ALA A 330 26.42 21.64 -6.51
N ASN A 331 26.76 21.84 -7.79
CA ASN A 331 26.06 22.70 -8.74
C ASN A 331 25.30 21.85 -9.78
N ASP A 332 24.79 20.69 -9.37
CA ASP A 332 24.06 19.80 -10.28
C ASP A 332 22.55 20.08 -10.19
N PRO A 333 21.89 20.48 -11.31
CA PRO A 333 20.46 20.74 -11.31
C PRO A 333 19.62 19.55 -10.84
N ARG A 334 20.09 18.33 -11.03
CA ARG A 334 19.39 17.11 -10.59
C ARG A 334 19.39 16.98 -9.07
N LEU A 335 20.48 17.43 -8.40
CA LEU A 335 20.50 17.49 -6.95
C LEU A 335 19.52 18.55 -6.43
N VAL A 336 19.46 19.72 -7.07
CA VAL A 336 18.49 20.77 -6.70
C VAL A 336 17.07 20.20 -6.76
N VAL A 337 16.72 19.52 -7.86
CA VAL A 337 15.40 18.88 -8.00
C VAL A 337 15.17 17.84 -6.92
N LEU A 338 16.15 16.97 -6.64
CA LEU A 338 16.04 15.96 -5.59
C LEU A 338 15.73 16.59 -4.22
N LEU A 339 16.47 17.64 -3.83
CA LEU A 339 16.28 18.32 -2.55
C LEU A 339 14.92 19.02 -2.48
N GLN A 340 14.52 19.72 -3.55
CA GLN A 340 13.21 20.39 -3.64
C GLN A 340 12.05 19.40 -3.57
N GLU A 341 12.15 18.23 -4.21
CA GLU A 341 11.14 17.18 -4.12
C GLU A 341 11.06 16.60 -2.70
N VAL A 342 12.19 16.29 -2.07
CA VAL A 342 12.22 15.82 -0.68
C VAL A 342 11.57 16.83 0.26
N PHE A 343 11.88 18.14 0.06
CA PHE A 343 11.28 19.22 0.83
C PHE A 343 9.77 19.32 0.61
N ARG A 344 9.34 19.39 -0.65
CA ARG A 344 7.91 19.48 -1.04
C ARG A 344 7.09 18.29 -0.54
N HIS A 345 7.67 17.09 -0.56
CA HIS A 345 7.02 15.88 -0.02
C HIS A 345 7.13 15.75 1.50
N CYS A 346 7.45 16.81 2.21
CA CYS A 346 7.52 16.89 3.67
C CYS A 346 8.45 15.85 4.32
N LYS A 347 9.39 15.26 3.57
CA LYS A 347 10.36 14.29 4.08
C LYS A 347 11.42 15.00 4.92
N ALA A 348 12.05 14.26 5.83
CA ALA A 348 13.13 14.80 6.61
C ALA A 348 14.32 15.22 5.72
N LEU A 349 14.85 16.40 5.96
CA LEU A 349 16.08 16.90 5.38
C LEU A 349 17.12 17.15 6.47
N GLY A 350 18.39 16.94 6.17
CA GLY A 350 19.45 17.26 7.10
C GLY A 350 20.67 17.84 6.41
N ALA A 351 21.50 18.54 7.16
CA ALA A 351 22.82 18.93 6.73
C ALA A 351 23.73 19.14 7.93
N TRP A 352 25.02 18.90 7.76
CA TRP A 352 26.00 19.29 8.78
C TRP A 352 27.15 20.10 8.19
N GLY A 353 27.71 20.99 9.02
CA GLY A 353 28.76 21.93 8.62
C GLY A 353 28.28 22.82 7.47
N ASP A 354 29.14 23.00 6.48
CA ASP A 354 28.87 23.81 5.29
C ASP A 354 27.88 23.14 4.30
N GLY A 355 27.43 21.91 4.57
CA GLY A 355 26.35 21.25 3.80
C GLY A 355 25.04 22.01 3.85
N ALA A 356 24.79 22.82 4.87
CA ALA A 356 23.59 23.68 4.94
C ALA A 356 23.51 24.68 3.77
N ALA A 357 24.63 25.21 3.31
CA ALA A 357 24.68 26.12 2.17
C ALA A 357 24.17 25.47 0.86
N VAL A 358 24.27 24.12 0.71
CA VAL A 358 23.74 23.40 -0.43
C VAL A 358 22.20 23.37 -0.39
N LEU A 359 21.61 23.23 0.82
CA LEU A 359 20.16 23.32 1.00
C LEU A 359 19.66 24.73 0.64
N GLU A 360 20.32 25.76 1.16
CA GLU A 360 19.98 27.17 0.88
C GLU A 360 20.10 27.47 -0.63
N ALA A 361 21.17 27.00 -1.28
CA ALA A 361 21.36 27.18 -2.73
C ALA A 361 20.30 26.45 -3.56
N ALA A 362 19.69 25.39 -3.02
CA ALA A 362 18.55 24.70 -3.62
C ALA A 362 17.21 25.41 -3.35
N GLY A 363 17.21 26.54 -2.63
CA GLY A 363 16.00 27.29 -2.26
C GLY A 363 15.21 26.66 -1.12
N ILE A 364 15.85 25.85 -0.29
CA ILE A 364 15.21 25.21 0.86
C ILE A 364 15.27 26.17 2.08
N ASP A 365 14.12 26.37 2.70
CA ASP A 365 14.05 27.05 4.00
C ASP A 365 14.63 26.12 5.09
N THR A 366 15.83 26.43 5.55
CA THR A 366 16.54 25.64 6.55
C THR A 366 15.97 25.75 7.96
N SER A 367 15.05 26.70 8.20
CA SER A 367 14.31 26.84 9.46
C SER A 367 12.99 26.05 9.49
N ALA A 368 12.59 25.48 8.35
CA ALA A 368 11.30 24.80 8.21
C ALA A 368 11.23 23.51 9.05
N PRO A 369 10.03 23.11 9.50
CA PRO A 369 9.83 21.84 10.20
C PRO A 369 10.40 20.65 9.41
N GLY A 370 11.06 19.72 10.12
CA GLY A 370 11.67 18.52 9.51
C GLY A 370 13.00 18.76 8.81
N VAL A 371 13.57 19.98 8.88
CA VAL A 371 14.96 20.27 8.49
C VAL A 371 15.84 20.25 9.73
N VAL A 372 16.89 19.42 9.72
CA VAL A 372 17.79 19.20 10.84
C VAL A 372 19.19 19.65 10.48
N LEU A 373 19.71 20.65 11.18
CA LEU A 373 21.04 21.17 10.98
C LEU A 373 21.97 20.84 12.16
N GLY A 374 23.26 20.71 11.89
CA GLY A 374 24.28 20.52 12.91
C GLY A 374 25.66 20.94 12.42
N ASP A 375 26.54 21.28 13.33
CA ASP A 375 27.95 21.60 12.98
C ASP A 375 28.73 20.34 12.56
N SER A 376 28.33 19.20 13.07
CA SER A 376 28.94 17.89 12.78
C SER A 376 27.97 16.75 13.08
N VAL A 377 28.32 15.53 12.63
CA VAL A 377 27.58 14.31 12.99
C VAL A 377 27.89 13.93 14.44
N ALA A 378 27.23 14.61 15.37
CA ALA A 378 27.28 14.38 16.80
C ALA A 378 25.93 13.79 17.29
N LYS A 379 25.89 13.37 18.57
CA LYS A 379 24.70 12.74 19.16
C LYS A 379 23.40 13.59 19.04
N PRO A 380 23.43 14.93 19.26
CA PRO A 380 22.22 15.73 19.07
C PRO A 380 21.70 15.66 17.63
N PHE A 381 22.55 15.93 16.65
CA PHE A 381 22.15 15.87 15.22
C PHE A 381 21.57 14.51 14.82
N THR A 382 22.21 13.41 15.24
CA THR A 382 21.72 12.07 14.91
C THR A 382 20.40 11.74 15.59
N ALA A 383 20.20 12.21 16.83
CA ALA A 383 18.94 12.00 17.55
C ALA A 383 17.77 12.78 16.90
N ASP A 384 18.01 14.04 16.54
CA ASP A 384 17.01 14.89 15.89
C ASP A 384 16.65 14.36 14.49
N LEU A 385 17.65 13.91 13.72
CA LEU A 385 17.44 13.30 12.41
C LEU A 385 16.64 12.00 12.52
N LEU A 386 16.96 11.13 13.47
CA LEU A 386 16.21 9.89 13.70
C LEU A 386 14.79 10.16 14.16
N THR A 387 14.57 11.21 14.95
CA THR A 387 13.23 11.65 15.35
C THR A 387 12.44 12.14 14.13
N ALA A 388 13.04 13.00 13.30
CA ALA A 388 12.41 13.48 12.06
C ALA A 388 12.11 12.33 11.09
N LEU A 389 13.05 11.38 10.96
CA LEU A 389 12.85 10.16 10.17
C LEU A 389 11.71 9.31 10.75
N GLY A 390 11.61 9.19 12.09
CA GLY A 390 10.54 8.47 12.78
C GLY A 390 9.16 9.07 12.57
N ARG A 391 9.05 10.39 12.47
CA ARG A 391 7.78 11.07 12.11
C ARG A 391 7.34 10.84 10.67
N HIS A 392 8.21 10.36 9.83
CA HIS A 392 8.01 10.08 8.40
C HIS A 392 7.78 11.34 7.55
N ARG A 393 6.91 12.26 7.95
CA ARG A 393 6.62 13.52 7.25
C ARG A 393 6.50 14.68 8.25
N ALA A 394 7.04 15.81 7.88
CA ALA A 394 6.83 17.08 8.58
C ALA A 394 5.60 17.79 7.99
N TRP A 395 4.42 17.33 8.32
CA TRP A 395 3.16 17.81 7.75
C TRP A 395 2.91 19.29 8.01
N ASP A 396 3.45 19.84 9.10
CA ASP A 396 3.40 21.28 9.40
C ASP A 396 4.04 22.16 8.31
N ARG A 397 4.82 21.56 7.41
CA ARG A 397 5.44 22.24 6.28
C ARG A 397 4.55 22.32 5.04
N ALA A 398 3.50 21.55 4.99
CA ALA A 398 2.61 21.48 3.84
C ALA A 398 1.39 22.41 3.96
N VAL A 399 1.29 23.17 5.06
CA VAL A 399 0.18 24.11 5.35
C VAL A 399 0.58 25.52 4.93
#